data_b939cf7b6bb9c574cd995c498bda587e
#
_entry.id   b939cf7b6bb9c574cd995c498bda587e
#
_cell.length_a   1.000
_cell.length_b   1.000
_cell.length_c   1.000
_cell.angle_alpha   90.00
_cell.angle_beta   90.00
_cell.angle_gamma   90.00
#
_symmetry.space_group_name_H-M   'P 1'
#
loop_
_entity.id
_entity.type
_entity.pdbx_description
1 polymer ?
#
loop_
_entity_poly.entity_id
_entity_poly.type
_entity_poly.pdbx_seq_one_letter_code
_entity_poly.pdbx_strand_id
1 'polypeptide(L)'
;FSNDQFRNRVGKTFGVMELQPGQVNWGVYNPQPLPGAVRMWVYHVFAGGGKFVCNYRFRQPLKGSEQYHYGMIMTDGVTLSPGGEEYVRITQEMKKLRAAYDKKSRMPKQLASRRIGLLFDMNNYWEMEFQRQTDQWWTMPHIHKYYNLLKSFAAPVDVISEKEDFSGYPFLIAPAYQLLDNNLVERWTEYVKNGGHLILTCRTGQKDRNAKLWEAPLAAPIHQLAGINSLYYDHLPHSLYGKVDFGDEEYAWNNWADVLTPAAGTDVWAVYADQFYKGAA
;
A
#
# COMPACT_ATOMS: atom_id res chain seq x y z
N PHE A 1 -4.47 3.67 1.32
CA PHE A 1 -3.22 3.16 1.91
C PHE A 1 -2.97 3.76 3.29
N SER A 2 -2.79 5.08 3.42
CA SER A 2 -2.42 5.71 4.70
C SER A 2 -3.40 5.41 5.83
N ASN A 3 -4.72 5.45 5.58
CA ASN A 3 -5.72 5.12 6.60
C ASN A 3 -5.58 3.66 7.08
N ASP A 4 -5.35 2.71 6.18
CA ASP A 4 -5.15 1.31 6.52
C ASP A 4 -3.83 1.09 7.28
N GLN A 5 -2.78 1.84 6.91
CA GLN A 5 -1.50 1.83 7.61
C GLN A 5 -1.62 2.40 9.03
N PHE A 6 -2.23 3.58 9.20
CA PHE A 6 -2.36 4.20 10.52
C PHE A 6 -3.28 3.41 11.44
N ARG A 7 -4.37 2.83 10.92
CA ARG A 7 -5.26 1.96 11.71
C ARG A 7 -4.50 0.85 12.41
N ASN A 8 -3.57 0.20 11.72
CA ASN A 8 -2.83 -0.92 12.27
C ASN A 8 -1.67 -0.48 13.18
N ARG A 9 -0.96 0.60 12.84
CA ARG A 9 0.16 1.11 13.67
C ARG A 9 -0.25 1.58 15.05
N VAL A 10 -1.43 2.19 15.20
CA VAL A 10 -1.90 2.74 16.48
C VAL A 10 -2.90 1.84 17.21
N GLY A 11 -2.99 0.59 16.84
CA GLY A 11 -3.82 -0.38 17.54
C GLY A 11 -5.32 -0.24 17.27
N LYS A 12 -5.72 -0.08 16.02
CA LYS A 12 -7.08 -0.18 15.48
C LYS A 12 -7.86 1.12 15.29
N THR A 13 -7.48 2.23 15.89
CA THR A 13 -8.18 3.51 15.69
C THR A 13 -7.19 4.65 15.49
N PHE A 14 -7.53 5.59 14.62
CA PHE A 14 -6.76 6.79 14.38
C PHE A 14 -7.69 7.98 14.18
N GLY A 15 -7.15 9.18 14.08
CA GLY A 15 -7.85 10.39 13.68
C GLY A 15 -7.01 11.21 12.72
N VAL A 16 -7.67 12.05 11.94
CA VAL A 16 -7.00 13.01 11.06
C VAL A 16 -7.05 14.36 11.72
N MET A 17 -5.87 14.88 12.07
CA MET A 17 -5.72 16.16 12.77
C MET A 17 -5.86 17.38 11.86
N GLU A 18 -5.66 17.17 10.56
CA GLU A 18 -5.79 18.22 9.56
C GLU A 18 -6.34 17.65 8.27
N LEU A 19 -7.52 18.16 7.89
CA LEU A 19 -8.15 17.94 6.60
C LEU A 19 -8.65 19.28 6.08
N GLN A 20 -8.48 19.52 4.77
CA GLN A 20 -8.83 20.79 4.18
C GLN A 20 -10.34 20.89 3.93
N PRO A 21 -10.97 22.06 4.21
CA PRO A 21 -12.36 22.30 3.82
C PRO A 21 -12.50 22.85 2.39
N GLY A 22 -11.41 23.07 1.68
CA GLY A 22 -11.42 23.68 0.35
C GLY A 22 -10.05 23.84 -0.25
N GLN A 23 -9.85 24.92 -1.00
CA GLN A 23 -8.56 25.25 -1.58
C GLN A 23 -7.48 25.40 -0.52
N VAL A 24 -6.29 24.94 -0.85
CA VAL A 24 -5.05 25.21 -0.12
C VAL A 24 -4.27 26.33 -0.84
N ASN A 25 -3.14 26.76 -0.28
CA ASN A 25 -2.32 27.81 -0.86
C ASN A 25 -0.84 27.41 -1.03
N TRP A 26 -0.50 26.17 -0.73
CA TRP A 26 0.88 25.66 -0.69
C TRP A 26 1.21 24.65 -1.81
N GLY A 27 0.23 24.26 -2.61
CA GLY A 27 0.45 23.39 -3.76
C GLY A 27 0.96 24.17 -4.98
N VAL A 28 1.53 23.46 -5.95
CA VAL A 28 1.89 24.05 -7.26
C VAL A 28 0.63 24.55 -7.98
N TYR A 29 -0.46 23.80 -7.86
CA TYR A 29 -1.80 24.17 -8.31
C TYR A 29 -2.76 23.98 -7.15
N ASN A 30 -3.65 24.96 -6.96
CA ASN A 30 -4.58 24.97 -5.83
C ASN A 30 -6.03 25.12 -6.34
N PRO A 31 -6.55 24.13 -7.09
CA PRO A 31 -7.90 24.21 -7.61
C PRO A 31 -8.94 24.11 -6.47
N GLN A 32 -10.12 24.68 -6.70
CA GLN A 32 -11.27 24.43 -5.84
C GLN A 32 -11.65 22.94 -5.95
N PRO A 33 -11.82 22.22 -4.84
CA PRO A 33 -12.36 20.87 -4.84
C PRO A 33 -13.73 20.81 -5.51
N LEU A 34 -13.95 19.77 -6.29
CA LEU A 34 -15.26 19.54 -6.91
C LEU A 34 -16.33 19.31 -5.84
N PRO A 35 -17.59 19.66 -6.11
CA PRO A 35 -18.69 19.37 -5.19
C PRO A 35 -18.72 17.89 -4.78
N GLY A 36 -18.81 17.63 -3.49
CA GLY A 36 -18.76 16.28 -2.93
C GLY A 36 -17.35 15.75 -2.60
N ALA A 37 -16.29 16.41 -3.04
CA ALA A 37 -14.93 15.97 -2.77
C ALA A 37 -14.58 16.01 -1.28
N VAL A 38 -14.88 17.10 -0.61
CA VAL A 38 -14.65 17.25 0.84
C VAL A 38 -15.43 16.22 1.63
N ARG A 39 -16.70 15.99 1.24
CA ARG A 39 -17.54 14.94 1.82
C ARG A 39 -16.92 13.56 1.62
N MET A 40 -16.46 13.24 0.43
CA MET A 40 -15.81 11.97 0.12
C MET A 40 -14.55 11.77 0.99
N TRP A 41 -13.71 12.78 1.17
CA TRP A 41 -12.50 12.69 2.00
C TRP A 41 -12.83 12.35 3.45
N VAL A 42 -13.83 13.00 4.03
CA VAL A 42 -14.26 12.72 5.41
C VAL A 42 -14.80 11.30 5.53
N TYR A 43 -15.66 10.87 4.60
CA TYR A 43 -16.17 9.50 4.58
C TYR A 43 -15.06 8.46 4.42
N HIS A 44 -14.05 8.76 3.59
CA HIS A 44 -12.89 7.89 3.39
C HIS A 44 -12.11 7.68 4.69
N VAL A 45 -11.93 8.72 5.51
CA VAL A 45 -11.29 8.60 6.82
C VAL A 45 -12.09 7.69 7.74
N PHE A 46 -13.40 7.90 7.85
CA PHE A 46 -14.26 7.06 8.71
C PHE A 46 -14.38 5.63 8.19
N ALA A 47 -14.50 5.42 6.88
CA ALA A 47 -14.48 4.09 6.26
C ALA A 47 -13.16 3.36 6.52
N GLY A 48 -12.05 4.09 6.61
CA GLY A 48 -10.74 3.55 7.00
C GLY A 48 -10.59 3.24 8.49
N GLY A 49 -11.60 3.52 9.31
CA GLY A 49 -11.58 3.29 10.78
C GLY A 49 -11.20 4.51 11.61
N GLY A 50 -11.11 5.70 10.99
CA GLY A 50 -10.89 6.96 11.71
C GLY A 50 -12.01 7.30 12.69
N LYS A 51 -11.66 7.87 13.83
CA LYS A 51 -12.61 8.24 14.89
C LYS A 51 -13.03 9.70 14.85
N PHE A 52 -12.15 10.55 14.33
CA PHE A 52 -12.42 11.97 14.18
C PHE A 52 -11.65 12.54 12.98
N VAL A 53 -12.14 13.69 12.54
CA VAL A 53 -11.49 14.54 11.54
C VAL A 53 -11.52 15.96 12.08
N CYS A 54 -10.36 16.59 12.15
CA CYS A 54 -10.22 18.02 12.42
C CYS A 54 -9.95 18.75 11.11
N ASN A 55 -10.49 19.94 10.98
CA ASN A 55 -10.29 20.75 9.78
C ASN A 55 -9.31 21.88 10.03
N TYR A 56 -8.44 22.09 9.11
CA TYR A 56 -7.70 23.32 8.98
C TYR A 56 -8.18 24.06 7.74
N ARG A 57 -8.96 25.14 7.90
CA ARG A 57 -9.24 25.82 9.16
C ARG A 57 -10.72 26.23 9.27
N PHE A 58 -11.11 26.75 10.45
CA PHE A 58 -12.49 27.18 10.66
C PHE A 58 -12.85 28.41 9.81
N ARG A 59 -12.05 29.49 9.85
CA ARG A 59 -12.27 30.72 9.09
C ARG A 59 -11.08 31.03 8.19
N GLN A 60 -11.36 31.45 6.95
CA GLN A 60 -10.33 31.95 6.04
C GLN A 60 -9.64 33.18 6.61
N PRO A 61 -8.29 33.25 6.66
CA PRO A 61 -7.56 34.36 7.24
C PRO A 61 -7.59 35.58 6.34
N LEU A 62 -7.57 36.76 6.95
CA LEU A 62 -7.61 38.04 6.24
C LEU A 62 -6.22 38.57 5.92
N LYS A 63 -5.17 38.05 6.54
CA LYS A 63 -3.78 38.48 6.38
C LYS A 63 -2.81 37.33 6.66
N GLY A 64 -1.55 37.52 6.31
CA GLY A 64 -0.49 36.51 6.43
C GLY A 64 -0.35 35.66 5.16
N SER A 65 0.50 34.66 5.22
CA SER A 65 0.84 33.81 4.06
C SER A 65 -0.30 32.90 3.58
N GLU A 66 -1.31 32.67 4.45
CA GLU A 66 -2.40 31.71 4.20
C GLU A 66 -3.72 32.36 3.80
N GLN A 67 -3.71 33.58 3.28
CA GLN A 67 -4.94 34.31 2.92
C GLN A 67 -5.81 33.55 1.91
N TYR A 68 -5.21 32.75 1.04
CA TYR A 68 -5.91 31.93 0.04
C TYR A 68 -6.20 30.51 0.50
N HIS A 69 -5.89 30.18 1.75
CA HIS A 69 -6.27 28.90 2.32
C HIS A 69 -7.70 28.99 2.85
N TYR A 70 -8.62 28.26 2.22
CA TYR A 70 -10.03 28.30 2.60
C TYR A 70 -10.26 27.80 4.03
N GLY A 71 -11.19 28.45 4.69
CA GLY A 71 -11.81 27.96 5.91
C GLY A 71 -13.15 27.29 5.64
N MET A 72 -13.78 26.76 6.67
CA MET A 72 -15.19 26.38 6.62
C MET A 72 -16.09 27.61 6.47
N ILE A 73 -15.63 28.75 7.02
CA ILE A 73 -16.26 30.06 6.89
C ILE A 73 -15.33 30.96 6.08
N MET A 74 -15.93 31.73 5.18
CA MET A 74 -15.25 32.67 4.30
C MET A 74 -14.72 33.91 5.02
N THR A 75 -14.15 34.83 4.26
CA THR A 75 -13.49 36.05 4.80
C THR A 75 -14.42 36.99 5.54
N ASP A 76 -15.71 37.02 5.21
CA ASP A 76 -16.72 37.81 5.92
C ASP A 76 -17.01 37.32 7.36
N GLY A 77 -16.56 36.10 7.67
CA GLY A 77 -16.71 35.49 9.00
C GLY A 77 -18.10 34.92 9.30
N VAL A 78 -18.97 34.85 8.28
CA VAL A 78 -20.37 34.40 8.41
C VAL A 78 -20.74 33.38 7.36
N THR A 79 -20.40 33.64 6.10
CA THR A 79 -20.77 32.79 4.96
C THR A 79 -20.00 31.48 4.97
N LEU A 80 -20.70 30.36 4.84
CA LEU A 80 -20.05 29.06 4.65
C LEU A 80 -19.34 29.02 3.29
N SER A 81 -18.13 28.47 3.27
CA SER A 81 -17.50 28.06 2.02
C SER A 81 -18.21 26.84 1.43
N PRO A 82 -18.00 26.50 0.15
CA PRO A 82 -18.56 25.27 -0.43
C PRO A 82 -18.21 24.02 0.39
N GLY A 83 -16.97 23.90 0.87
CA GLY A 83 -16.57 22.81 1.77
C GLY A 83 -17.22 22.92 3.16
N GLY A 84 -17.43 24.13 3.67
CA GLY A 84 -18.16 24.36 4.90
C GLY A 84 -19.60 23.85 4.84
N GLU A 85 -20.30 24.07 3.74
CA GLU A 85 -21.63 23.52 3.51
C GLU A 85 -21.62 21.98 3.49
N GLU A 86 -20.60 21.39 2.86
CA GLU A 86 -20.41 19.93 2.90
C GLU A 86 -20.19 19.42 4.32
N TYR A 87 -19.41 20.11 5.16
CA TYR A 87 -19.20 19.74 6.56
C TYR A 87 -20.48 19.80 7.41
N VAL A 88 -21.34 20.80 7.19
CA VAL A 88 -22.66 20.85 7.85
C VAL A 88 -23.47 19.60 7.49
N ARG A 89 -23.54 19.27 6.20
CA ARG A 89 -24.23 18.08 5.70
C ARG A 89 -23.62 16.78 6.28
N ILE A 90 -22.30 16.63 6.23
CA ILE A 90 -21.59 15.47 6.78
C ILE A 90 -21.90 15.29 8.27
N THR A 91 -21.89 16.38 9.04
CA THR A 91 -22.17 16.29 10.47
C THR A 91 -23.57 15.72 10.74
N GLN A 92 -24.56 16.11 9.96
CA GLN A 92 -25.93 15.57 10.05
C GLN A 92 -25.98 14.09 9.64
N GLU A 93 -25.31 13.71 8.56
CA GLU A 93 -25.23 12.34 8.08
C GLU A 93 -24.53 11.43 9.09
N MET A 94 -23.41 11.86 9.68
CA MET A 94 -22.67 11.10 10.70
C MET A 94 -23.47 10.91 11.97
N LYS A 95 -24.28 11.90 12.39
CA LYS A 95 -25.21 11.72 13.51
C LYS A 95 -26.24 10.63 13.23
N LYS A 96 -26.80 10.57 12.02
CA LYS A 96 -27.76 9.52 11.61
C LYS A 96 -27.09 8.14 11.57
N LEU A 97 -25.90 8.05 10.94
CA LEU A 97 -25.15 6.80 10.89
C LEU A 97 -24.78 6.29 12.29
N ARG A 98 -24.34 7.18 13.19
CA ARG A 98 -24.02 6.82 14.56
C ARG A 98 -25.22 6.28 15.34
N ALA A 99 -26.41 6.80 15.09
CA ALA A 99 -27.63 6.33 15.72
C ALA A 99 -28.05 4.94 15.21
N ALA A 100 -27.79 4.65 13.93
CA ALA A 100 -28.10 3.36 13.28
C ALA A 100 -26.98 2.31 13.42
N TYR A 101 -25.76 2.71 13.82
CA TYR A 101 -24.61 1.81 13.85
C TYR A 101 -24.65 0.82 15.00
N ASP A 102 -24.63 -0.48 14.67
CA ASP A 102 -24.44 -1.52 15.66
C ASP A 102 -22.96 -1.75 15.95
N LYS A 103 -22.53 -1.36 17.15
CA LYS A 103 -21.14 -1.54 17.62
C LYS A 103 -20.72 -3.02 17.77
N LYS A 104 -21.68 -3.96 17.76
CA LYS A 104 -21.40 -5.40 17.84
C LYS A 104 -21.22 -6.03 16.46
N SER A 105 -21.50 -5.31 15.38
CA SER A 105 -21.31 -5.79 14.04
C SER A 105 -19.89 -6.31 13.84
N ARG A 106 -19.76 -7.41 13.13
CA ARG A 106 -18.50 -8.03 12.75
C ARG A 106 -18.36 -8.02 11.24
N MET A 107 -17.12 -8.08 10.78
CA MET A 107 -16.87 -8.24 9.35
C MET A 107 -17.60 -9.49 8.83
N PRO A 108 -18.37 -9.40 7.74
CA PRO A 108 -18.99 -10.55 7.12
C PRO A 108 -17.95 -11.62 6.77
N LYS A 109 -18.30 -12.91 6.96
CA LYS A 109 -17.38 -14.03 6.69
C LYS A 109 -16.81 -14.01 5.27
N GLN A 110 -17.62 -13.64 4.29
CA GLN A 110 -17.19 -13.49 2.88
C GLN A 110 -16.11 -12.45 2.67
N LEU A 111 -16.09 -11.37 3.46
CA LEU A 111 -15.01 -10.38 3.43
C LEU A 111 -13.82 -10.83 4.27
N ALA A 112 -14.05 -11.44 5.43
CA ALA A 112 -12.99 -11.95 6.30
C ALA A 112 -12.13 -13.01 5.58
N SER A 113 -12.75 -13.90 4.77
CA SER A 113 -12.03 -14.91 3.99
C SER A 113 -11.14 -14.34 2.87
N ARG A 114 -11.27 -13.07 2.55
CA ARG A 114 -10.46 -12.36 1.55
C ARG A 114 -9.52 -11.32 2.17
N ARG A 115 -9.43 -11.29 3.50
CA ARG A 115 -8.60 -10.33 4.21
C ARG A 115 -7.13 -10.54 3.88
N ILE A 116 -6.44 -9.46 3.58
CA ILE A 116 -5.04 -9.48 3.16
C ILE A 116 -4.21 -8.60 4.08
N GLY A 117 -3.10 -9.15 4.56
CA GLY A 117 -2.02 -8.39 5.19
C GLY A 117 -1.02 -7.94 4.13
N LEU A 118 -0.87 -6.64 3.93
CA LEU A 118 0.19 -6.08 3.12
C LEU A 118 1.32 -5.63 4.04
N LEU A 119 2.46 -6.32 3.95
CA LEU A 119 3.63 -6.02 4.75
C LEU A 119 4.29 -4.72 4.31
N PHE A 120 4.53 -3.84 5.27
CA PHE A 120 5.21 -2.57 5.05
C PHE A 120 6.17 -2.27 6.21
N ASP A 121 7.42 -2.04 5.86
CA ASP A 121 8.46 -1.65 6.80
C ASP A 121 9.24 -0.43 6.30
N MET A 122 9.50 0.53 7.18
CA MET A 122 10.17 1.78 6.83
C MET A 122 11.65 1.56 6.50
N ASN A 123 12.33 0.60 7.12
CA ASN A 123 13.73 0.34 6.81
C ASN A 123 13.86 -0.25 5.41
N ASN A 124 12.97 -1.17 5.03
CA ASN A 124 12.87 -1.66 3.67
C ASN A 124 12.61 -0.52 2.68
N TYR A 125 11.68 0.38 3.00
CA TYR A 125 11.38 1.52 2.15
C TYR A 125 12.61 2.40 1.95
N TRP A 126 13.28 2.80 3.02
CA TRP A 126 14.46 3.67 2.95
C TRP A 126 15.62 3.01 2.21
N GLU A 127 15.91 1.75 2.49
CA GLU A 127 16.98 1.02 1.79
C GLU A 127 16.73 0.96 0.28
N MET A 128 15.51 0.66 -0.12
CA MET A 128 15.12 0.63 -1.51
C MET A 128 15.24 2.00 -2.19
N GLU A 129 14.96 3.09 -1.47
CA GLU A 129 15.11 4.46 -1.98
C GLU A 129 16.58 4.88 -2.08
N PHE A 130 17.45 4.40 -1.19
CA PHE A 130 18.90 4.67 -1.26
C PHE A 130 19.61 3.87 -2.35
N GLN A 131 19.17 2.65 -2.64
CA GLN A 131 19.80 1.76 -3.62
C GLN A 131 18.78 1.26 -4.67
N ARG A 132 18.22 2.17 -5.42
CA ARG A 132 17.20 1.88 -6.42
C ARG A 132 17.68 0.98 -7.56
N GLN A 133 18.95 1.03 -7.92
CA GLN A 133 19.59 0.38 -9.09
C GLN A 133 19.17 0.97 -10.44
N THR A 134 18.03 1.59 -10.53
CA THR A 134 17.52 2.29 -11.70
C THR A 134 16.74 3.52 -11.26
N ASP A 135 16.79 4.58 -12.04
CA ASP A 135 16.04 5.81 -11.81
C ASP A 135 14.53 5.64 -11.98
N GLN A 136 14.11 4.55 -12.60
CA GLN A 136 12.70 4.16 -12.77
C GLN A 136 12.11 3.48 -11.53
N TRP A 137 12.93 3.04 -10.59
CA TRP A 137 12.41 2.40 -9.39
C TRP A 137 11.90 3.42 -8.39
N TRP A 138 10.63 3.28 -8.03
CA TRP A 138 9.96 4.05 -6.99
C TRP A 138 9.18 3.11 -6.08
N THR A 139 9.65 2.98 -4.85
CA THR A 139 9.15 1.95 -3.92
C THR A 139 7.68 2.17 -3.55
N MET A 140 7.26 3.39 -3.24
CA MET A 140 5.85 3.64 -2.92
C MET A 140 4.90 3.41 -4.10
N PRO A 141 5.18 3.90 -5.33
CA PRO A 141 4.41 3.52 -6.51
C PRO A 141 4.34 2.00 -6.75
N HIS A 142 5.43 1.27 -6.51
CA HIS A 142 5.44 -0.20 -6.61
C HIS A 142 4.48 -0.83 -5.59
N ILE A 143 4.57 -0.45 -4.31
CA ILE A 143 3.67 -0.93 -3.25
C ILE A 143 2.21 -0.57 -3.56
N HIS A 144 1.95 0.65 -4.04
CA HIS A 144 0.61 1.10 -4.39
C HIS A 144 -0.01 0.32 -5.56
N LYS A 145 0.78 -0.21 -6.51
CA LYS A 145 0.25 -1.09 -7.56
C LYS A 145 -0.45 -2.31 -6.95
N TYR A 146 0.23 -2.99 -6.03
CA TYR A 146 -0.36 -4.16 -5.34
C TYR A 146 -1.54 -3.75 -4.45
N TYR A 147 -1.39 -2.70 -3.68
CA TYR A 147 -2.48 -2.21 -2.83
C TYR A 147 -3.75 -1.90 -3.66
N ASN A 148 -3.61 -1.16 -4.75
CA ASN A 148 -4.73 -0.81 -5.62
C ASN A 148 -5.35 -2.02 -6.30
N LEU A 149 -4.52 -2.96 -6.77
CA LEU A 149 -4.99 -4.23 -7.33
C LEU A 149 -5.82 -5.01 -6.32
N LEU A 150 -5.32 -5.17 -5.09
CA LEU A 150 -6.04 -5.88 -4.03
C LEU A 150 -7.37 -5.18 -3.67
N LYS A 151 -7.38 -3.85 -3.62
CA LYS A 151 -8.62 -3.08 -3.38
C LYS A 151 -9.62 -3.22 -4.53
N SER A 152 -9.17 -3.41 -5.77
CA SER A 152 -10.07 -3.61 -6.91
C SER A 152 -10.87 -4.93 -6.82
N PHE A 153 -10.34 -5.92 -6.11
CA PHE A 153 -11.07 -7.17 -5.79
C PHE A 153 -11.99 -7.06 -4.57
N ALA A 154 -12.24 -5.84 -4.08
CA ALA A 154 -13.00 -5.59 -2.85
C ALA A 154 -12.45 -6.35 -1.63
N ALA A 155 -11.15 -6.62 -1.59
CA ALA A 155 -10.50 -7.27 -0.46
C ALA A 155 -10.30 -6.26 0.69
N PRO A 156 -10.58 -6.64 1.93
CA PRO A 156 -10.12 -5.89 3.09
C PRO A 156 -8.58 -5.98 3.19
N VAL A 157 -7.89 -4.86 3.01
CA VAL A 157 -6.43 -4.79 3.08
C VAL A 157 -6.02 -4.07 4.35
N ASP A 158 -5.20 -4.72 5.15
CA ASP A 158 -4.51 -4.11 6.28
C ASP A 158 -3.03 -3.94 5.94
N VAL A 159 -2.50 -2.74 6.11
CA VAL A 159 -1.07 -2.49 5.98
C VAL A 159 -0.43 -2.77 7.34
N ILE A 160 0.33 -3.84 7.44
CA ILE A 160 0.82 -4.39 8.70
C ILE A 160 2.34 -4.40 8.78
N SER A 161 2.84 -4.41 10.03
CA SER A 161 4.24 -4.65 10.32
C SER A 161 4.55 -6.15 10.27
N GLU A 162 5.78 -6.48 9.96
CA GLU A 162 6.28 -7.87 10.09
C GLU A 162 6.22 -8.43 11.51
N LYS A 163 6.07 -7.56 12.54
CA LYS A 163 5.96 -7.95 13.95
C LYS A 163 4.57 -8.42 14.35
N GLU A 164 3.57 -8.17 13.49
CA GLU A 164 2.18 -8.60 13.75
C GLU A 164 2.03 -10.12 13.67
N ASP A 165 0.97 -10.62 14.30
CA ASP A 165 0.53 -12.00 14.11
C ASP A 165 -0.11 -12.18 12.73
N PHE A 166 0.40 -13.12 11.94
CA PHE A 166 -0.07 -13.40 10.59
C PHE A 166 -1.27 -14.36 10.55
N SER A 167 -1.57 -15.06 11.62
CA SER A 167 -2.62 -16.10 11.67
C SER A 167 -4.02 -15.60 11.32
N GLY A 168 -4.27 -14.30 11.52
CA GLY A 168 -5.54 -13.66 11.18
C GLY A 168 -5.72 -13.29 9.70
N TYR A 169 -4.74 -13.59 8.85
CA TYR A 169 -4.75 -13.23 7.43
C TYR A 169 -4.68 -14.47 6.55
N PRO A 170 -5.73 -14.78 5.75
CA PRO A 170 -5.62 -15.84 4.75
C PRO A 170 -4.54 -15.58 3.71
N PHE A 171 -4.26 -14.31 3.41
CA PHE A 171 -3.27 -13.89 2.43
C PHE A 171 -2.32 -12.85 3.04
N LEU A 172 -1.02 -13.02 2.79
CA LEU A 172 0.01 -12.01 3.02
C LEU A 172 0.66 -11.64 1.70
N ILE A 173 0.93 -10.37 1.52
CA ILE A 173 1.77 -9.89 0.41
C ILE A 173 2.92 -9.05 0.96
N ALA A 174 4.12 -9.32 0.48
CA ALA A 174 5.35 -8.62 0.83
C ALA A 174 5.96 -7.95 -0.41
N PRO A 175 5.49 -6.74 -0.79
CA PRO A 175 5.98 -6.07 -1.99
C PRO A 175 7.42 -5.62 -1.83
N ALA A 176 8.33 -6.14 -2.66
CA ALA A 176 9.75 -5.80 -2.68
C ALA A 176 10.39 -5.78 -1.28
N TYR A 177 10.18 -6.85 -0.51
CA TYR A 177 10.62 -6.95 0.88
C TYR A 177 12.10 -7.37 0.97
N GLN A 178 13.00 -6.42 0.73
CA GLN A 178 14.42 -6.69 0.49
C GLN A 178 15.19 -7.12 1.76
N LEU A 179 14.91 -6.46 2.90
CA LEU A 179 15.62 -6.71 4.16
C LEU A 179 14.96 -7.84 4.95
N LEU A 180 15.67 -8.93 5.15
CA LEU A 180 15.21 -10.08 5.93
C LEU A 180 16.20 -10.45 7.03
N ASP A 181 15.70 -11.27 7.95
CA ASP A 181 16.49 -12.11 8.85
C ASP A 181 15.89 -13.53 8.89
N ASN A 182 16.61 -14.46 9.48
CA ASN A 182 16.16 -15.84 9.57
C ASN A 182 14.84 -15.98 10.36
N ASN A 183 14.64 -15.14 11.36
CA ASN A 183 13.42 -15.18 12.18
C ASN A 183 12.17 -14.87 11.32
N LEU A 184 12.24 -13.85 10.46
CA LEU A 184 11.09 -13.53 9.58
C LEU A 184 10.86 -14.64 8.54
N VAL A 185 11.92 -15.23 7.99
CA VAL A 185 11.81 -16.35 7.05
C VAL A 185 11.16 -17.57 7.72
N GLU A 186 11.57 -17.89 8.97
CA GLU A 186 10.95 -18.96 9.75
C GLU A 186 9.46 -18.71 10.00
N ARG A 187 9.08 -17.50 10.39
CA ARG A 187 7.69 -17.11 10.60
C ARG A 187 6.86 -17.18 9.32
N TRP A 188 7.41 -16.78 8.19
CA TRP A 188 6.76 -16.93 6.88
C TRP A 188 6.59 -18.40 6.51
N THR A 189 7.62 -19.21 6.77
CA THR A 189 7.58 -20.66 6.53
C THR A 189 6.49 -21.34 7.36
N GLU A 190 6.40 -20.99 8.64
CA GLU A 190 5.37 -21.52 9.53
C GLU A 190 3.95 -21.06 9.11
N TYR A 191 3.81 -19.80 8.73
CA TYR A 191 2.56 -19.25 8.22
C TYR A 191 2.07 -20.02 6.99
N VAL A 192 2.95 -20.30 6.03
CA VAL A 192 2.62 -21.09 4.82
C VAL A 192 2.30 -22.53 5.18
N LYS A 193 3.07 -23.18 6.06
CA LYS A 193 2.79 -24.55 6.54
C LYS A 193 1.42 -24.68 7.22
N ASN A 194 0.96 -23.62 7.86
CA ASN A 194 -0.36 -23.54 8.51
C ASN A 194 -1.50 -23.15 7.53
N GLY A 195 -1.25 -23.14 6.22
CA GLY A 195 -2.24 -22.90 5.18
C GLY A 195 -2.43 -21.45 4.76
N GLY A 196 -1.54 -20.55 5.20
CA GLY A 196 -1.51 -19.17 4.73
C GLY A 196 -0.93 -19.05 3.31
N HIS A 197 -1.41 -18.09 2.55
CA HIS A 197 -0.90 -17.78 1.21
C HIS A 197 0.04 -16.58 1.27
N LEU A 198 1.33 -16.80 1.04
CA LEU A 198 2.35 -15.77 1.01
C LEU A 198 2.69 -15.39 -0.44
N ILE A 199 2.56 -14.12 -0.76
CA ILE A 199 2.91 -13.57 -2.09
C ILE A 199 4.16 -12.70 -1.91
N LEU A 200 5.26 -13.13 -2.49
CA LEU A 200 6.50 -12.39 -2.59
C LEU A 200 6.60 -11.74 -3.97
N THR A 201 7.22 -10.58 -4.04
CA THR A 201 7.44 -9.90 -5.31
C THR A 201 8.94 -9.72 -5.57
N CYS A 202 9.29 -9.12 -6.68
CA CYS A 202 10.68 -8.89 -7.04
C CYS A 202 11.47 -8.20 -5.91
N ARG A 203 12.78 -8.40 -5.90
CA ARG A 203 13.74 -7.82 -4.94
C ARG A 203 13.58 -8.33 -3.49
N THR A 204 12.76 -9.34 -3.23
CA THR A 204 12.56 -9.86 -1.88
C THR A 204 13.78 -10.65 -1.39
N GLY A 205 14.20 -10.43 -0.15
CA GLY A 205 15.20 -11.27 0.54
C GLY A 205 16.65 -11.10 0.12
N GLN A 206 16.97 -10.06 -0.63
CA GLN A 206 18.32 -9.88 -1.17
C GLN A 206 19.36 -9.47 -0.13
N LYS A 207 18.95 -8.84 0.99
CA LYS A 207 19.84 -8.27 1.99
C LYS A 207 19.45 -8.65 3.41
N ASP A 208 20.44 -8.63 4.31
CA ASP A 208 20.23 -8.75 5.74
C ASP A 208 19.71 -7.43 6.35
N ARG A 209 19.47 -7.40 7.67
CA ARG A 209 18.96 -6.22 8.38
C ARG A 209 19.94 -5.04 8.43
N ASN A 210 21.21 -5.26 8.09
CA ASN A 210 22.23 -4.23 7.99
C ASN A 210 22.41 -3.71 6.56
N ALA A 211 21.48 -4.06 5.66
CA ALA A 211 21.53 -3.72 4.24
C ALA A 211 22.74 -4.32 3.48
N LYS A 212 23.33 -5.40 4.01
CA LYS A 212 24.39 -6.15 3.38
C LYS A 212 23.79 -7.30 2.56
N LEU A 213 24.27 -7.51 1.33
CA LEU A 213 23.96 -8.72 0.58
C LEU A 213 24.44 -9.97 1.34
N TRP A 214 23.66 -11.03 1.26
CA TRP A 214 24.06 -12.30 1.86
C TRP A 214 25.32 -12.83 1.18
N GLU A 215 26.22 -13.41 1.97
CA GLU A 215 27.39 -14.15 1.44
C GLU A 215 26.95 -15.56 0.98
N ALA A 216 26.05 -15.58 0.02
CA ALA A 216 25.33 -16.73 -0.50
C ALA A 216 24.75 -16.35 -1.87
N PRO A 217 24.17 -17.28 -2.65
CA PRO A 217 23.39 -16.95 -3.85
C PRO A 217 22.33 -15.89 -3.53
N LEU A 218 22.07 -15.01 -4.50
CA LEU A 218 21.15 -13.89 -4.31
C LEU A 218 19.80 -14.36 -3.78
N ALA A 219 19.32 -13.71 -2.70
CA ALA A 219 18.09 -14.04 -2.00
C ALA A 219 18.03 -15.49 -1.42
N ALA A 220 19.17 -16.12 -1.16
CA ALA A 220 19.24 -17.49 -0.63
C ALA A 220 18.32 -17.78 0.56
N PRO A 221 18.10 -16.87 1.53
CA PRO A 221 17.18 -17.15 2.64
C PRO A 221 15.75 -17.53 2.25
N ILE A 222 15.26 -17.07 1.09
CA ILE A 222 13.91 -17.40 0.63
C ILE A 222 13.86 -18.55 -0.38
N HIS A 223 14.99 -19.11 -0.80
CA HIS A 223 14.99 -20.13 -1.87
C HIS A 223 14.10 -21.32 -1.52
N GLN A 224 14.27 -21.90 -0.33
CA GLN A 224 13.46 -23.04 0.08
C GLN A 224 12.00 -22.68 0.25
N LEU A 225 11.68 -21.50 0.79
CA LEU A 225 10.32 -21.03 0.99
C LEU A 225 9.62 -20.75 -0.33
N ALA A 226 10.32 -20.15 -1.28
CA ALA A 226 9.77 -19.77 -2.58
C ALA A 226 9.82 -20.91 -3.63
N GLY A 227 10.46 -22.04 -3.29
CA GLY A 227 10.61 -23.17 -4.22
C GLY A 227 11.53 -22.85 -5.41
N ILE A 228 12.65 -22.15 -5.16
CA ILE A 228 13.62 -21.79 -6.20
C ILE A 228 15.02 -22.29 -5.84
N ASN A 229 15.83 -22.57 -6.87
CA ASN A 229 17.24 -22.98 -6.72
C ASN A 229 18.20 -21.80 -6.86
N SER A 230 17.86 -20.85 -7.71
CA SER A 230 18.69 -19.67 -7.94
C SER A 230 17.87 -18.49 -8.42
N LEU A 231 18.44 -17.32 -8.25
CA LEU A 231 17.87 -16.05 -8.67
C LEU A 231 19.00 -15.11 -9.11
N TYR A 232 18.82 -14.44 -10.23
CA TYR A 232 19.54 -13.23 -10.58
C TYR A 232 18.54 -12.18 -11.08
N TYR A 233 18.98 -10.97 -11.29
CA TYR A 233 18.07 -9.90 -11.71
C TYR A 233 18.55 -9.22 -12.97
N ASP A 234 17.60 -8.62 -13.68
CA ASP A 234 17.84 -7.72 -14.80
C ASP A 234 16.95 -6.48 -14.69
N HIS A 235 17.32 -5.43 -15.38
CA HIS A 235 16.49 -4.22 -15.54
C HIS A 235 16.72 -3.65 -16.93
N LEU A 236 15.65 -3.17 -17.54
CA LEU A 236 15.68 -2.64 -18.90
C LEU A 236 15.72 -1.10 -18.89
N PRO A 237 16.39 -0.49 -19.90
CA PRO A 237 16.31 0.94 -20.14
C PRO A 237 14.86 1.40 -20.35
N HIS A 238 14.59 2.67 -20.10
CA HIS A 238 13.25 3.30 -20.19
C HIS A 238 12.48 3.01 -21.49
N SER A 239 13.18 2.89 -22.60
CA SER A 239 12.59 2.72 -23.93
C SER A 239 12.31 1.26 -24.31
N LEU A 240 12.74 0.33 -23.46
CA LEU A 240 12.61 -1.10 -23.73
C LEU A 240 11.58 -1.75 -22.81
N TYR A 241 10.85 -2.69 -23.39
CA TYR A 241 9.94 -3.58 -22.68
C TYR A 241 10.32 -5.01 -23.01
N GLY A 242 10.42 -5.82 -21.99
CA GLY A 242 10.52 -7.25 -22.14
C GLY A 242 9.13 -7.89 -22.17
N LYS A 243 9.08 -9.18 -22.44
CA LYS A 243 7.87 -9.95 -22.60
C LYS A 243 7.85 -11.14 -21.66
N VAL A 244 6.66 -11.45 -21.16
CA VAL A 244 6.36 -12.61 -20.31
C VAL A 244 5.17 -13.34 -20.88
N ASP A 245 5.30 -14.63 -21.10
CA ASP A 245 4.20 -15.52 -21.47
C ASP A 245 3.53 -16.05 -20.19
N PHE A 246 2.20 -15.92 -20.11
CA PHE A 246 1.36 -16.49 -19.08
C PHE A 246 0.20 -17.24 -19.74
N GLY A 247 0.28 -18.55 -19.78
CA GLY A 247 -0.65 -19.36 -20.57
C GLY A 247 -0.59 -18.99 -22.05
N ASP A 248 -1.73 -18.63 -22.62
CA ASP A 248 -1.84 -18.23 -24.04
C ASP A 248 -1.71 -16.69 -24.24
N GLU A 249 -1.39 -15.94 -23.20
CA GLU A 249 -1.31 -14.48 -23.23
C GLU A 249 0.12 -13.99 -23.03
N GLU A 250 0.50 -12.94 -23.76
CA GLU A 250 1.79 -12.26 -23.63
C GLU A 250 1.60 -10.92 -22.93
N TYR A 251 2.42 -10.66 -21.90
CA TYR A 251 2.44 -9.43 -21.13
C TYR A 251 3.76 -8.70 -21.27
N ALA A 252 3.71 -7.37 -21.28
CA ALA A 252 4.90 -6.54 -21.24
C ALA A 252 5.38 -6.34 -19.79
N TRP A 253 6.69 -6.38 -19.59
CA TRP A 253 7.31 -5.94 -18.34
C TRP A 253 8.40 -4.88 -18.62
N ASN A 254 8.69 -4.08 -17.63
CA ASN A 254 9.82 -3.15 -17.65
C ASN A 254 10.33 -2.93 -16.22
N ASN A 255 11.42 -2.18 -16.09
CA ASN A 255 12.03 -1.75 -14.86
C ASN A 255 12.82 -2.87 -14.14
N TRP A 256 12.20 -3.96 -13.70
CA TRP A 256 12.88 -5.00 -12.91
C TRP A 256 12.36 -6.40 -13.24
N ALA A 257 13.27 -7.33 -13.41
CA ALA A 257 13.00 -8.75 -13.52
C ALA A 257 13.84 -9.52 -12.50
N ASP A 258 13.22 -10.36 -11.69
CA ASP A 258 13.92 -11.44 -11.01
C ASP A 258 13.81 -12.68 -11.90
N VAL A 259 14.96 -13.22 -12.31
CA VAL A 259 15.03 -14.40 -13.18
C VAL A 259 15.28 -15.62 -12.31
N LEU A 260 14.31 -16.53 -12.29
CA LEU A 260 14.25 -17.63 -11.34
C LEU A 260 14.55 -18.96 -12.01
N THR A 261 15.26 -19.84 -11.28
CA THR A 261 15.35 -21.26 -11.60
C THR A 261 14.47 -22.03 -10.61
N PRO A 262 13.33 -22.58 -11.02
CA PRO A 262 12.43 -23.29 -10.11
C PRO A 262 13.08 -24.55 -9.55
N ALA A 263 12.74 -24.90 -8.31
CA ALA A 263 13.07 -26.17 -7.69
C ALA A 263 12.12 -27.26 -8.17
N ALA A 264 12.49 -28.53 -7.97
CA ALA A 264 11.62 -29.65 -8.30
C ALA A 264 10.29 -29.58 -7.51
N GLY A 265 9.17 -29.71 -8.20
CA GLY A 265 7.83 -29.63 -7.62
C GLY A 265 7.25 -28.21 -7.51
N THR A 266 7.94 -27.22 -8.05
CA THR A 266 7.42 -25.85 -8.14
C THR A 266 6.64 -25.70 -9.45
N ASP A 267 5.41 -25.18 -9.34
CA ASP A 267 4.60 -24.83 -10.51
C ASP A 267 5.09 -23.50 -11.11
N VAL A 268 5.38 -23.51 -12.39
CA VAL A 268 5.75 -22.30 -13.15
C VAL A 268 4.54 -21.84 -13.95
N TRP A 269 4.05 -20.64 -13.67
CA TRP A 269 2.87 -20.09 -14.34
C TRP A 269 3.22 -19.12 -15.47
N ALA A 270 4.37 -18.47 -15.38
CA ALA A 270 4.82 -17.52 -16.38
C ALA A 270 6.32 -17.69 -16.65
N VAL A 271 6.72 -17.41 -17.87
CA VAL A 271 8.12 -17.46 -18.29
C VAL A 271 8.47 -16.23 -19.13
N TYR A 272 9.71 -15.81 -19.07
CA TYR A 272 10.18 -14.74 -19.96
C TYR A 272 10.14 -15.20 -21.41
N ALA A 273 9.53 -14.40 -22.28
CA ALA A 273 9.34 -14.71 -23.69
C ALA A 273 10.47 -14.18 -24.58
N ASP A 274 11.29 -13.29 -24.06
CA ASP A 274 12.41 -12.66 -24.76
C ASP A 274 13.67 -12.58 -23.87
N GLN A 275 14.63 -11.77 -24.27
CA GLN A 275 15.94 -11.63 -23.66
C GLN A 275 16.77 -12.92 -23.70
N PHE A 276 18.00 -12.87 -23.19
CA PHE A 276 18.90 -14.05 -23.16
C PHE A 276 18.45 -15.15 -22.18
N TYR A 277 17.52 -14.82 -21.29
CA TYR A 277 16.91 -15.74 -20.32
C TYR A 277 15.50 -16.20 -20.73
N LYS A 278 15.17 -16.13 -22.00
CA LYS A 278 13.91 -16.68 -22.54
C LYS A 278 13.68 -18.10 -22.04
N GLY A 279 12.46 -18.35 -21.52
CA GLY A 279 12.06 -19.63 -20.93
C GLY A 279 12.38 -19.79 -19.45
N ALA A 280 13.08 -18.85 -18.81
CA ALA A 280 13.23 -18.81 -17.35
C ALA A 280 11.94 -18.29 -16.68
N ALA A 281 11.72 -18.72 -15.43
CA ALA A 281 10.60 -18.26 -14.60
C ALA A 281 10.91 -16.91 -13.93
#